data_7ebe06dee51b668babf079fcf372037d
#
_entry.id   7ebe06dee51b668babf079fcf372037d
#
_cell.length_a   1.000
_cell.length_b   1.000
_cell.length_c   1.000
_cell.angle_alpha   90.00
_cell.angle_beta   90.00
_cell.angle_gamma   90.00
#
_symmetry.space_group_name_H-M   'P 1'
#
loop_
_entity.id
_entity.type
_entity.pdbx_description
1 polymer ?
#
loop_
_entity_poly.entity_id
_entity_poly.type
_entity_poly.pdbx_seq_one_letter_code
_entity_poly.pdbx_strand_id
1 'polypeptide(L)'
;TWLALDGQPLFMHHQAISARYDAALHRILDEEMGLSMVERARENTKEGVWEIDGVPEELIEAFSKRRALARPIYQQYLAAYAEKYGRQPDKLTQKNMWQQAILDTRDAKKPAESLAALRDNWVGEVLDIADGDKLLQQVRALVDKPMQDQRAFFLTDNEELIDEIADKILRRVTDKRSFFGRHHLDTATSTVLKSYRFHTADELNTVRDRIITAALDKAVALTPAEPLNLPKHLIRADGKAVDRRLGSEKYTTKSILAAEDNAVQAVTEPVAVFASNTLVDKALQQHSDAKGWSLNTGQAELARHLLN
;
A
#
# COMPACT_ATOMS: atom_id res chain seq x y z
N THR A 1 -11.99 -31.59 20.52
CA THR A 1 -10.97 -30.64 20.98
C THR A 1 -11.07 -29.40 20.15
N TRP A 2 -11.36 -28.24 20.75
CA TRP A 2 -11.35 -26.95 20.06
C TRP A 2 -9.92 -26.48 19.92
N LEU A 3 -9.46 -26.21 18.71
CA LEU A 3 -8.16 -25.61 18.41
C LEU A 3 -8.35 -24.13 18.10
N ALA A 4 -7.39 -23.30 18.49
CA ALA A 4 -7.37 -21.90 18.09
C ALA A 4 -7.20 -21.80 16.56
N LEU A 5 -7.94 -20.87 15.94
CA LEU A 5 -7.75 -20.57 14.52
C LEU A 5 -6.35 -19.93 14.31
N ASP A 6 -5.66 -20.37 13.28
CA ASP A 6 -4.42 -19.70 12.84
C ASP A 6 -4.77 -18.29 12.30
N GLY A 7 -4.41 -17.25 13.04
CA GLY A 7 -4.62 -15.87 12.64
C GLY A 7 -3.61 -15.35 11.61
N GLN A 8 -2.54 -16.08 11.35
CA GLN A 8 -1.48 -15.61 10.45
C GLN A 8 -1.96 -15.35 9.01
N PRO A 9 -2.84 -16.18 8.39
CA PRO A 9 -3.40 -15.86 7.07
C PRO A 9 -4.15 -14.53 7.05
N LEU A 10 -4.86 -14.17 8.11
CA LEU A 10 -5.54 -12.86 8.21
C LEU A 10 -4.52 -11.71 8.18
N PHE A 11 -3.41 -11.84 8.91
CA PHE A 11 -2.35 -10.84 8.89
C PHE A 11 -1.64 -10.75 7.53
N MET A 12 -1.44 -11.88 6.86
CA MET A 12 -0.84 -11.89 5.52
C MET A 12 -1.75 -11.21 4.49
N HIS A 13 -3.05 -11.44 4.57
CA HIS A 13 -4.03 -11.00 3.58
C HIS A 13 -4.71 -9.66 3.91
N HIS A 14 -4.47 -9.05 5.09
CA HIS A 14 -5.23 -7.87 5.51
C HIS A 14 -5.15 -6.69 4.52
N GLN A 15 -3.99 -6.46 3.90
CA GLN A 15 -3.83 -5.41 2.90
C GLN A 15 -4.59 -5.73 1.61
N ALA A 16 -4.58 -7.00 1.18
CA ALA A 16 -5.34 -7.44 0.02
C ALA A 16 -6.85 -7.33 0.26
N ILE A 17 -7.32 -7.72 1.45
CA ILE A 17 -8.73 -7.59 1.86
C ILE A 17 -9.15 -6.11 1.86
N SER A 18 -8.33 -5.22 2.44
CA SER A 18 -8.59 -3.78 2.45
C SER A 18 -8.66 -3.21 1.03
N ALA A 19 -7.71 -3.55 0.17
CA ALA A 19 -7.67 -3.07 -1.21
C ALA A 19 -8.87 -3.58 -2.05
N ARG A 20 -9.30 -4.83 -1.82
CA ARG A 20 -10.51 -5.39 -2.43
C ARG A 20 -11.77 -4.68 -1.94
N TYR A 21 -11.86 -4.42 -0.64
CA TYR A 21 -12.97 -3.66 -0.07
C TYR A 21 -13.07 -2.27 -0.70
N ASP A 22 -11.95 -1.55 -0.79
CA ASP A 22 -11.91 -0.24 -1.40
C ASP A 22 -12.36 -0.28 -2.88
N ALA A 23 -11.87 -1.25 -3.66
CA ALA A 23 -12.26 -1.38 -5.06
C ALA A 23 -13.76 -1.71 -5.23
N ALA A 24 -14.30 -2.57 -4.37
CA ALA A 24 -15.73 -2.88 -4.35
C ALA A 24 -16.58 -1.67 -3.92
N LEU A 25 -16.11 -0.91 -2.92
CA LEU A 25 -16.76 0.32 -2.47
C LEU A 25 -16.81 1.37 -3.59
N HIS A 26 -15.71 1.57 -4.31
CA HIS A 26 -15.69 2.48 -5.46
C HIS A 26 -16.74 2.10 -6.50
N ARG A 27 -16.83 0.80 -6.86
CA ARG A 27 -17.84 0.33 -7.80
C ARG A 27 -19.27 0.61 -7.29
N ILE A 28 -19.56 0.35 -6.02
CA ILE A 28 -20.90 0.59 -5.44
C ILE A 28 -21.24 2.09 -5.45
N LEU A 29 -20.31 2.95 -5.03
CA LEU A 29 -20.48 4.39 -5.03
C LEU A 29 -20.73 4.92 -6.45
N ASP A 30 -20.03 4.37 -7.41
CA ASP A 30 -20.07 4.70 -8.81
C ASP A 30 -21.38 4.24 -9.47
N GLU A 31 -21.63 2.94 -9.53
CA GLU A 31 -22.72 2.36 -10.30
C GLU A 31 -24.07 2.39 -9.58
N GLU A 32 -24.09 2.28 -8.25
CA GLU A 32 -25.34 2.20 -7.50
C GLU A 32 -25.77 3.56 -6.93
N MET A 33 -24.81 4.47 -6.68
CA MET A 33 -25.10 5.79 -6.11
C MET A 33 -24.83 6.96 -7.07
N GLY A 34 -24.22 6.70 -8.22
CA GLY A 34 -23.89 7.74 -9.21
C GLY A 34 -22.86 8.76 -8.74
N LEU A 35 -21.99 8.38 -7.78
CA LEU A 35 -20.97 9.25 -7.21
C LEU A 35 -19.63 9.06 -7.92
N SER A 36 -19.06 10.16 -8.44
CA SER A 36 -17.75 10.14 -9.05
C SER A 36 -16.65 10.05 -8.00
N MET A 37 -15.58 9.30 -8.31
CA MET A 37 -14.41 9.17 -7.46
C MET A 37 -13.22 9.92 -8.07
N VAL A 38 -12.45 10.60 -7.24
CA VAL A 38 -11.26 11.35 -7.63
C VAL A 38 -10.07 10.98 -6.79
N GLU A 39 -8.90 10.83 -7.43
CA GLU A 39 -7.64 10.62 -6.72
C GLU A 39 -7.02 11.98 -6.37
N ARG A 40 -6.87 12.27 -5.09
CA ARG A 40 -6.19 13.46 -4.58
C ARG A 40 -4.77 13.14 -4.18
N ALA A 41 -3.82 13.97 -4.61
CA ALA A 41 -2.45 13.89 -4.16
C ALA A 41 -2.36 14.13 -2.64
N ARG A 42 -1.55 13.35 -1.97
CA ARG A 42 -1.31 13.48 -0.54
C ARG A 42 0.17 13.71 -0.28
N GLU A 43 0.47 14.68 0.59
CA GLU A 43 1.83 14.93 1.03
C GLU A 43 2.49 13.67 1.61
N ASN A 44 3.74 13.44 1.25
CA ASN A 44 4.55 12.32 1.73
C ASN A 44 4.10 10.91 1.33
N THR A 45 3.18 10.76 0.37
CA THR A 45 2.80 9.46 -0.20
C THR A 45 3.00 9.47 -1.72
N LYS A 46 3.45 8.33 -2.26
CA LYS A 46 3.54 8.16 -3.73
C LYS A 46 2.17 7.88 -4.37
N GLU A 47 1.19 7.55 -3.56
CA GLU A 47 -0.16 7.15 -3.98
C GLU A 47 -1.14 8.18 -3.43
N GLY A 48 -2.03 8.64 -4.28
CA GLY A 48 -3.12 9.52 -3.88
C GLY A 48 -4.14 8.81 -2.99
N VAL A 49 -5.01 9.58 -2.38
CA VAL A 49 -6.18 9.09 -1.65
C VAL A 49 -7.40 9.27 -2.54
N TRP A 50 -8.18 8.22 -2.68
CA TRP A 50 -9.44 8.28 -3.42
C TRP A 50 -10.55 8.82 -2.52
N GLU A 51 -11.28 9.80 -3.02
CA GLU A 51 -12.37 10.48 -2.33
C GLU A 51 -13.56 10.69 -3.28
N ILE A 52 -14.74 10.92 -2.72
CA ILE A 52 -15.91 11.27 -3.52
C ILE A 52 -15.71 12.69 -4.05
N ASP A 53 -15.83 12.87 -5.36
CA ASP A 53 -15.69 14.18 -6.00
C ASP A 53 -16.77 15.14 -5.55
N GLY A 54 -16.39 16.38 -5.27
CA GLY A 54 -17.30 17.44 -4.84
C GLY A 54 -17.62 17.47 -3.35
N VAL A 55 -17.08 16.56 -2.53
CA VAL A 55 -17.17 16.69 -1.06
C VAL A 55 -16.27 17.84 -0.61
N PRO A 56 -16.84 18.84 0.12
CA PRO A 56 -16.08 20.00 0.60
C PRO A 56 -14.92 19.61 1.51
N GLU A 57 -13.78 20.29 1.35
CA GLU A 57 -12.56 20.02 2.16
C GLU A 57 -12.82 20.24 3.65
N GLU A 58 -13.63 21.22 4.00
CA GLU A 58 -14.00 21.54 5.38
C GLU A 58 -14.68 20.36 6.08
N LEU A 59 -15.49 19.58 5.35
CA LEU A 59 -16.10 18.36 5.88
C LEU A 59 -15.06 17.23 6.02
N ILE A 60 -14.19 17.06 5.03
CA ILE A 60 -13.13 16.05 5.09
C ILE A 60 -12.23 16.31 6.30
N GLU A 61 -11.86 17.56 6.55
CA GLU A 61 -11.04 17.94 7.69
C GLU A 61 -11.78 17.77 9.02
N ALA A 62 -13.03 18.20 9.11
CA ALA A 62 -13.84 18.08 10.33
C ALA A 62 -14.05 16.62 10.76
N PHE A 63 -14.26 15.72 9.78
CA PHE A 63 -14.41 14.29 10.05
C PHE A 63 -13.07 13.53 10.18
N SER A 64 -11.93 14.16 9.90
CA SER A 64 -10.59 13.60 10.11
C SER A 64 -10.11 13.72 11.57
N LYS A 65 -11.01 13.60 12.54
CA LYS A 65 -10.78 13.82 13.99
C LYS A 65 -9.55 13.12 14.55
N ARG A 66 -9.35 11.85 14.21
CA ARG A 66 -8.21 11.07 14.72
C ARG A 66 -6.88 11.71 14.30
N ARG A 67 -6.80 12.21 13.08
CA ARG A 67 -5.60 12.88 12.58
C ARG A 67 -5.37 14.21 13.29
N ALA A 68 -6.43 14.98 13.52
CA ALA A 68 -6.37 16.25 14.23
C ALA A 68 -5.86 16.05 15.67
N LEU A 69 -6.36 15.05 16.39
CA LEU A 69 -5.92 14.72 17.75
C LEU A 69 -4.49 14.18 17.80
N ALA A 70 -4.08 13.33 16.87
CA ALA A 70 -2.76 12.72 16.88
C ALA A 70 -1.63 13.68 16.47
N ARG A 71 -1.92 14.69 15.63
CA ARG A 71 -0.90 15.63 15.10
C ARG A 71 -0.14 16.38 16.20
N PRO A 72 -0.77 16.98 17.23
CA PRO A 72 -0.05 17.64 18.32
C PRO A 72 0.87 16.69 19.10
N ILE A 73 0.41 15.48 19.40
CA ILE A 73 1.22 14.47 20.10
C ILE A 73 2.41 14.03 19.25
N TYR A 74 2.19 13.82 17.97
CA TYR A 74 3.27 13.52 17.04
C TYR A 74 4.34 14.61 16.97
N GLN A 75 3.94 15.88 16.96
CA GLN A 75 4.88 17.01 16.99
C GLN A 75 5.70 17.03 18.31
N GLN A 76 5.07 16.72 19.45
CA GLN A 76 5.78 16.57 20.72
C GLN A 76 6.84 15.47 20.67
N TYR A 77 6.51 14.31 20.03
CA TYR A 77 7.48 13.22 19.88
C TYR A 77 8.66 13.60 18.97
N LEU A 78 8.40 14.33 17.88
CA LEU A 78 9.47 14.83 17.01
C LEU A 78 10.38 15.81 17.74
N ALA A 79 9.82 16.75 18.51
CA ALA A 79 10.57 17.72 19.30
C ALA A 79 11.45 17.03 20.38
N ALA A 80 10.87 16.11 21.15
CA ALA A 80 11.59 15.36 22.17
C ALA A 80 12.72 14.49 21.57
N TYR A 81 12.50 13.93 20.39
CA TYR A 81 13.54 13.17 19.69
C TYR A 81 14.69 14.08 19.24
N ALA A 82 14.36 15.23 18.63
CA ALA A 82 15.36 16.20 18.20
C ALA A 82 16.20 16.76 19.37
N GLU A 83 15.55 17.04 20.50
CA GLU A 83 16.22 17.47 21.73
C GLU A 83 17.17 16.40 22.26
N LYS A 84 16.70 15.14 22.32
CA LYS A 84 17.49 14.03 22.88
C LYS A 84 18.68 13.62 22.01
N TYR A 85 18.52 13.65 20.68
CA TYR A 85 19.50 13.08 19.74
C TYR A 85 20.20 14.12 18.86
N GLY A 86 19.83 15.39 18.94
CA GLY A 86 20.42 16.48 18.14
C GLY A 86 20.15 16.38 16.64
N ARG A 87 19.20 15.53 16.22
CA ARG A 87 18.85 15.30 14.80
C ARG A 87 17.38 14.91 14.63
N GLN A 88 16.86 15.07 13.41
CA GLN A 88 15.53 14.59 13.07
C GLN A 88 15.51 13.04 12.99
N PRO A 89 14.39 12.40 13.36
CA PRO A 89 14.23 10.96 13.23
C PRO A 89 14.15 10.53 11.75
N ASP A 90 14.64 9.33 11.45
CA ASP A 90 14.47 8.70 10.13
C ASP A 90 13.00 8.38 9.83
N LYS A 91 12.70 8.05 8.56
CA LYS A 91 11.31 7.81 8.09
C LYS A 91 10.60 6.67 8.84
N LEU A 92 11.32 5.63 9.23
CA LEU A 92 10.74 4.51 9.97
C LEU A 92 10.39 4.92 11.40
N THR A 93 11.29 5.63 12.07
CA THR A 93 11.07 6.19 13.40
C THR A 93 9.90 7.18 13.38
N GLN A 94 9.82 8.07 12.39
CA GLN A 94 8.68 8.98 12.21
C GLN A 94 7.37 8.23 12.05
N LYS A 95 7.35 7.16 11.25
CA LYS A 95 6.15 6.31 11.08
C LYS A 95 5.72 5.66 12.40
N ASN A 96 6.67 5.14 13.17
CA ASN A 96 6.38 4.53 14.47
C ASN A 96 5.86 5.55 15.48
N MET A 97 6.45 6.75 15.53
CA MET A 97 5.97 7.86 16.36
C MET A 97 4.56 8.30 15.98
N TRP A 98 4.26 8.36 14.68
CA TRP A 98 2.91 8.66 14.22
C TRP A 98 1.90 7.58 14.64
N GLN A 99 2.26 6.30 14.51
CA GLN A 99 1.41 5.20 15.00
C GLN A 99 1.18 5.28 16.52
N GLN A 100 2.23 5.59 17.28
CA GLN A 100 2.11 5.75 18.73
C GLN A 100 1.17 6.92 19.08
N ALA A 101 1.32 8.08 18.43
CA ALA A 101 0.43 9.22 18.63
C ALA A 101 -1.05 8.89 18.35
N ILE A 102 -1.32 8.08 17.31
CA ILE A 102 -2.67 7.59 17.04
C ILE A 102 -3.18 6.65 18.14
N LEU A 103 -2.31 5.81 18.69
CA LEU A 103 -2.69 4.88 19.79
C LEU A 103 -2.97 5.64 21.08
N ASP A 104 -2.14 6.63 21.43
CA ASP A 104 -2.28 7.42 22.65
C ASP A 104 -3.51 8.33 22.67
N THR A 105 -3.99 8.72 21.48
CA THR A 105 -5.21 9.50 21.30
C THR A 105 -6.47 8.66 21.07
N ARG A 106 -6.35 7.33 21.20
CA ARG A 106 -7.47 6.42 20.94
C ARG A 106 -8.38 6.35 22.17
N ASP A 107 -9.62 6.82 22.01
CA ASP A 107 -10.66 6.63 23.00
C ASP A 107 -10.93 5.15 23.30
N ALA A 108 -11.38 4.88 24.53
CA ALA A 108 -11.93 3.58 24.89
C ALA A 108 -13.12 3.24 23.98
N LYS A 109 -13.28 1.94 23.67
CA LYS A 109 -14.44 1.49 22.88
C LYS A 109 -15.73 1.84 23.61
N LYS A 110 -16.57 2.63 22.96
CA LYS A 110 -17.94 2.90 23.41
C LYS A 110 -18.86 1.77 22.94
N PRO A 111 -20.00 1.52 23.64
CA PRO A 111 -21.05 0.63 23.13
C PRO A 111 -21.47 1.03 21.72
N ALA A 112 -21.89 0.03 20.91
CA ALA A 112 -22.36 0.32 19.57
C ALA A 112 -23.65 1.15 19.61
N GLU A 113 -23.65 2.28 18.95
CA GLU A 113 -24.82 3.12 18.75
C GLU A 113 -25.64 2.63 17.56
N SER A 114 -26.94 2.95 17.53
CA SER A 114 -27.76 2.65 16.36
C SER A 114 -27.33 3.51 15.18
N LEU A 115 -27.56 3.02 13.95
CA LEU A 115 -27.23 3.79 12.74
C LEU A 115 -28.00 5.12 12.69
N ALA A 116 -29.24 5.16 13.20
CA ALA A 116 -30.03 6.39 13.30
C ALA A 116 -29.35 7.41 14.20
N ALA A 117 -28.95 7.01 15.42
CA ALA A 117 -28.25 7.89 16.35
C ALA A 117 -26.91 8.38 15.78
N LEU A 118 -26.15 7.52 15.06
CA LEU A 118 -24.92 7.93 14.39
C LEU A 118 -25.17 8.97 13.30
N ARG A 119 -26.24 8.82 12.50
CA ARG A 119 -26.61 9.79 11.48
C ARG A 119 -27.00 11.14 12.07
N ASP A 120 -27.80 11.14 13.14
CA ASP A 120 -28.20 12.36 13.85
C ASP A 120 -26.96 13.08 14.40
N ASN A 121 -26.03 12.34 15.01
CA ASN A 121 -24.77 12.89 15.50
C ASN A 121 -23.93 13.48 14.37
N TRP A 122 -23.77 12.79 13.24
CA TRP A 122 -23.00 13.31 12.09
C TRP A 122 -23.65 14.57 11.48
N VAL A 123 -24.97 14.60 11.36
CA VAL A 123 -25.70 15.80 10.90
C VAL A 123 -25.49 16.94 11.88
N GLY A 124 -25.61 16.70 13.21
CA GLY A 124 -25.34 17.70 14.23
C GLY A 124 -23.91 18.25 14.13
N GLU A 125 -22.91 17.37 13.98
CA GLU A 125 -21.51 17.79 13.81
C GLU A 125 -21.29 18.66 12.56
N VAL A 126 -21.98 18.37 11.45
CA VAL A 126 -21.90 19.23 10.25
C VAL A 126 -22.52 20.60 10.50
N LEU A 127 -23.65 20.64 11.20
CA LEU A 127 -24.35 21.90 11.51
C LEU A 127 -23.57 22.80 12.49
N ASP A 128 -22.68 22.22 13.29
CA ASP A 128 -21.77 22.96 14.16
C ASP A 128 -20.59 23.63 13.42
N ILE A 129 -20.37 23.27 12.17
CA ILE A 129 -19.34 23.91 11.31
C ILE A 129 -19.89 25.22 10.73
N ALA A 130 -19.03 26.21 10.49
CA ALA A 130 -19.40 27.40 9.77
C ALA A 130 -20.01 27.04 8.39
N ASP A 131 -21.16 27.64 8.06
CA ASP A 131 -21.91 27.31 6.86
C ASP A 131 -22.37 25.83 6.75
N GLY A 132 -22.50 25.11 7.86
CA GLY A 132 -22.82 23.68 7.91
C GLY A 132 -24.09 23.30 7.12
N ASP A 133 -25.15 24.09 7.19
CA ASP A 133 -26.36 23.87 6.39
C ASP A 133 -26.08 23.87 4.88
N LYS A 134 -25.24 24.78 4.42
CA LYS A 134 -24.84 24.88 3.01
C LYS A 134 -23.96 23.68 2.60
N LEU A 135 -23.01 23.28 3.46
CA LEU A 135 -22.16 22.12 3.25
C LEU A 135 -23.00 20.83 3.17
N LEU A 136 -24.01 20.69 4.04
CA LEU A 136 -24.90 19.53 4.04
C LEU A 136 -25.76 19.50 2.76
N GLN A 137 -26.26 20.63 2.30
CA GLN A 137 -26.97 20.72 1.03
C GLN A 137 -26.09 20.39 -0.17
N GLN A 138 -24.81 20.81 -0.17
CA GLN A 138 -23.85 20.48 -1.22
C GLN A 138 -23.63 18.97 -1.30
N VAL A 139 -23.40 18.30 -0.16
CA VAL A 139 -23.21 16.84 -0.14
C VAL A 139 -24.49 16.11 -0.61
N ARG A 140 -25.66 16.53 -0.15
CA ARG A 140 -26.94 15.92 -0.61
C ARG A 140 -27.12 16.07 -2.12
N ALA A 141 -26.75 17.21 -2.67
CA ALA A 141 -26.85 17.47 -4.09
C ALA A 141 -25.87 16.66 -4.95
N LEU A 142 -24.85 16.00 -4.36
CA LEU A 142 -23.93 15.14 -5.12
C LEU A 142 -24.64 13.92 -5.72
N VAL A 143 -25.62 13.35 -5.02
CA VAL A 143 -26.40 12.19 -5.48
C VAL A 143 -27.30 12.54 -6.66
N ASP A 144 -27.76 13.80 -6.73
CA ASP A 144 -28.67 14.30 -7.78
C ASP A 144 -27.93 14.86 -9.01
N LYS A 145 -26.59 14.98 -8.94
CA LYS A 145 -25.80 15.48 -10.07
C LYS A 145 -25.55 14.40 -11.11
N PRO A 146 -25.58 14.76 -12.41
CA PRO A 146 -25.09 13.84 -13.43
C PRO A 146 -23.65 13.45 -13.11
N MET A 147 -23.38 12.15 -13.14
CA MET A 147 -22.05 11.63 -12.90
C MET A 147 -21.07 12.22 -13.92
N GLN A 148 -19.95 12.76 -13.43
CA GLN A 148 -18.87 13.33 -14.24
C GLN A 148 -17.57 12.55 -14.03
N ASP A 149 -17.67 11.26 -13.75
CA ASP A 149 -16.50 10.42 -13.52
C ASP A 149 -15.67 10.30 -14.81
N GLN A 150 -14.40 10.69 -14.73
CA GLN A 150 -13.47 10.63 -15.86
C GLN A 150 -12.81 9.28 -16.03
N ARG A 151 -13.02 8.35 -15.09
CA ARG A 151 -12.47 7.00 -15.19
C ARG A 151 -13.18 6.24 -16.31
N ALA A 152 -12.38 5.56 -17.13
CA ALA A 152 -12.92 4.70 -18.18
C ALA A 152 -13.48 3.39 -17.61
N PHE A 153 -14.51 2.83 -18.25
CA PHE A 153 -14.91 1.45 -18.01
C PHE A 153 -13.79 0.50 -18.46
N PHE A 154 -13.54 -0.53 -17.65
CA PHE A 154 -12.57 -1.55 -18.00
C PHE A 154 -13.10 -2.40 -19.14
N LEU A 155 -12.34 -2.52 -20.22
CA LEU A 155 -12.68 -3.38 -21.36
C LEU A 155 -12.23 -4.81 -21.01
N THR A 156 -13.19 -5.64 -20.59
CA THR A 156 -12.93 -7.00 -20.09
C THR A 156 -12.27 -7.93 -21.10
N ASP A 157 -12.48 -7.71 -22.39
CA ASP A 157 -11.94 -8.53 -23.47
C ASP A 157 -10.59 -8.01 -24.01
N ASN A 158 -10.03 -6.95 -23.39
CA ASN A 158 -8.76 -6.40 -23.80
C ASN A 158 -7.59 -7.14 -23.13
N GLU A 159 -7.08 -8.19 -23.79
CA GLU A 159 -5.95 -8.99 -23.29
C GLU A 159 -4.66 -8.18 -23.19
N GLU A 160 -4.43 -7.24 -24.12
CA GLU A 160 -3.25 -6.38 -24.10
C GLU A 160 -3.22 -5.49 -22.87
N LEU A 161 -4.37 -4.89 -22.49
CA LEU A 161 -4.50 -4.10 -21.28
C LEU A 161 -4.28 -4.95 -20.01
N ILE A 162 -4.80 -6.18 -19.98
CA ILE A 162 -4.58 -7.10 -18.87
C ILE A 162 -3.10 -7.40 -18.71
N ASP A 163 -2.42 -7.68 -19.81
CA ASP A 163 -0.99 -8.01 -19.84
C ASP A 163 -0.11 -6.81 -19.43
N GLU A 164 -0.44 -5.62 -19.90
CA GLU A 164 0.22 -4.35 -19.52
C GLU A 164 0.05 -4.07 -18.01
N ILE A 165 -1.16 -4.25 -17.48
CA ILE A 165 -1.41 -4.06 -16.05
C ILE A 165 -0.66 -5.13 -15.24
N ALA A 166 -0.60 -6.38 -15.69
CA ALA A 166 0.17 -7.44 -15.04
C ALA A 166 1.65 -7.07 -14.92
N ASP A 167 2.26 -6.52 -15.97
CA ASP A 167 3.64 -6.03 -15.94
C ASP A 167 3.82 -4.83 -14.99
N LYS A 168 2.89 -3.89 -14.99
CA LYS A 168 2.89 -2.76 -14.07
C LYS A 168 2.83 -3.21 -12.60
N ILE A 169 2.01 -4.22 -12.31
CA ILE A 169 1.86 -4.78 -10.97
C ILE A 169 3.11 -5.52 -10.53
N LEU A 170 3.71 -6.33 -11.41
CA LEU A 170 4.97 -7.00 -11.12
C LEU A 170 6.06 -5.98 -10.77
N ARG A 171 6.25 -4.95 -11.58
CA ARG A 171 7.20 -3.86 -11.28
C ARG A 171 6.92 -3.22 -9.93
N ARG A 172 5.66 -2.83 -9.66
CA ARG A 172 5.25 -2.20 -8.40
C ARG A 172 5.52 -3.08 -7.17
N VAL A 173 5.36 -4.39 -7.30
CA VAL A 173 5.60 -5.34 -6.22
C VAL A 173 7.10 -5.56 -6.02
N THR A 174 7.87 -5.69 -7.09
CA THR A 174 9.31 -5.95 -7.06
C THR A 174 10.14 -4.73 -6.68
N ASP A 175 9.66 -3.51 -6.92
CA ASP A 175 10.29 -2.27 -6.42
C ASP A 175 10.40 -2.21 -4.89
N LYS A 176 9.58 -2.98 -4.18
CA LYS A 176 9.52 -2.96 -2.72
C LYS A 176 10.11 -4.21 -2.07
N ARG A 177 10.32 -5.29 -2.84
CA ARG A 177 10.74 -6.59 -2.29
C ARG A 177 11.30 -7.53 -3.37
N SER A 178 12.27 -8.36 -3.00
CA SER A 178 12.88 -9.34 -3.89
C SER A 178 12.01 -10.59 -4.12
N PHE A 179 11.07 -10.89 -3.22
CA PHE A 179 10.10 -11.96 -3.39
C PHE A 179 8.70 -11.53 -2.93
N PHE A 180 7.67 -12.15 -3.47
CA PHE A 180 6.28 -11.82 -3.18
C PHE A 180 5.39 -13.07 -3.15
N GLY A 181 4.25 -12.97 -2.49
CA GLY A 181 3.16 -13.96 -2.56
C GLY A 181 1.98 -13.41 -3.35
N ARG A 182 1.01 -14.29 -3.68
CA ARG A 182 -0.22 -13.93 -4.41
C ARG A 182 -0.96 -12.75 -3.77
N HIS A 183 -0.99 -12.64 -2.44
CA HIS A 183 -1.65 -11.53 -1.73
C HIS A 183 -1.04 -10.15 -2.01
N HIS A 184 0.24 -10.08 -2.34
CA HIS A 184 0.87 -8.83 -2.75
C HIS A 184 0.42 -8.39 -4.15
N LEU A 185 0.30 -9.35 -5.08
CA LEU A 185 -0.27 -9.10 -6.41
C LEU A 185 -1.73 -8.65 -6.29
N ASP A 186 -2.51 -9.33 -5.45
CA ASP A 186 -3.90 -9.00 -5.19
C ASP A 186 -4.07 -7.56 -4.65
N THR A 187 -3.23 -7.17 -3.69
CA THR A 187 -3.20 -5.80 -3.18
C THR A 187 -2.89 -4.78 -4.28
N ALA A 188 -1.86 -5.05 -5.08
CA ALA A 188 -1.44 -4.15 -6.15
C ALA A 188 -2.49 -4.05 -7.26
N THR A 189 -3.07 -5.20 -7.67
CA THR A 189 -4.13 -5.27 -8.67
C THR A 189 -5.36 -4.50 -8.22
N SER A 190 -5.88 -4.80 -7.03
CA SER A 190 -7.08 -4.12 -6.50
C SER A 190 -6.85 -2.61 -6.35
N THR A 191 -5.62 -2.17 -6.05
CA THR A 191 -5.28 -0.74 -6.00
C THR A 191 -5.31 -0.09 -7.39
N VAL A 192 -4.81 -0.78 -8.43
CA VAL A 192 -4.83 -0.26 -9.81
C VAL A 192 -6.26 -0.23 -10.36
N LEU A 193 -7.05 -1.25 -10.04
CA LEU A 193 -8.43 -1.34 -10.54
C LEU A 193 -9.36 -0.24 -10.02
N LYS A 194 -9.01 0.45 -8.93
CA LYS A 194 -9.73 1.68 -8.49
C LYS A 194 -9.72 2.80 -9.53
N SER A 195 -8.77 2.80 -10.46
CA SER A 195 -8.69 3.78 -11.55
C SER A 195 -9.62 3.45 -12.72
N TYR A 196 -10.41 2.39 -12.63
CA TYR A 196 -11.35 1.95 -13.65
C TYR A 196 -12.74 1.79 -13.06
N ARG A 197 -13.75 1.85 -13.94
CA ARG A 197 -15.15 1.57 -13.63
C ARG A 197 -15.50 0.15 -14.03
N PHE A 198 -16.46 -0.45 -13.33
CA PHE A 198 -16.98 -1.80 -13.58
C PHE A 198 -18.48 -1.81 -13.37
N HIS A 199 -19.25 -2.41 -14.28
CA HIS A 199 -20.69 -2.50 -14.16
C HIS A 199 -21.10 -3.47 -13.06
N THR A 200 -20.39 -4.57 -12.90
CA THR A 200 -20.72 -5.61 -11.93
C THR A 200 -19.55 -6.00 -11.03
N ALA A 201 -19.88 -6.59 -9.88
CA ALA A 201 -18.89 -7.17 -8.99
C ALA A 201 -18.17 -8.37 -9.64
N ASP A 202 -18.87 -9.13 -10.47
CA ASP A 202 -18.31 -10.28 -11.17
C ASP A 202 -17.28 -9.87 -12.23
N GLU A 203 -17.54 -8.79 -12.97
CA GLU A 203 -16.54 -8.20 -13.87
C GLU A 203 -15.27 -7.79 -13.11
N LEU A 204 -15.39 -7.00 -12.05
CA LEU A 204 -14.25 -6.58 -11.23
C LEU A 204 -13.45 -7.78 -10.71
N ASN A 205 -14.13 -8.81 -10.20
CA ASN A 205 -13.49 -10.01 -9.67
C ASN A 205 -12.81 -10.82 -10.78
N THR A 206 -13.47 -11.00 -11.92
CA THR A 206 -12.94 -11.74 -13.07
C THR A 206 -11.69 -11.06 -13.62
N VAL A 207 -11.75 -9.76 -13.86
CA VAL A 207 -10.60 -8.98 -14.36
C VAL A 207 -9.44 -9.04 -13.37
N ARG A 208 -9.71 -8.86 -12.07
CA ARG A 208 -8.67 -8.98 -11.03
C ARG A 208 -7.97 -10.33 -11.07
N ASP A 209 -8.74 -11.43 -11.14
CA ASP A 209 -8.17 -12.78 -11.12
C ASP A 209 -7.39 -13.08 -12.41
N ARG A 210 -7.83 -12.57 -13.57
CA ARG A 210 -7.10 -12.66 -14.85
C ARG A 210 -5.77 -11.93 -14.80
N ILE A 211 -5.74 -10.71 -14.28
CA ILE A 211 -4.49 -9.92 -14.12
C ILE A 211 -3.51 -10.63 -13.18
N ILE A 212 -4.00 -11.14 -12.04
CA ILE A 212 -3.16 -11.88 -11.10
C ILE A 212 -2.59 -13.14 -11.75
N THR A 213 -3.39 -13.86 -12.52
CA THR A 213 -2.95 -15.06 -13.26
C THR A 213 -1.88 -14.69 -14.28
N ALA A 214 -2.11 -13.68 -15.11
CA ALA A 214 -1.12 -13.19 -16.09
C ALA A 214 0.19 -12.75 -15.42
N ALA A 215 0.13 -12.10 -14.24
CA ALA A 215 1.31 -11.73 -13.47
C ALA A 215 2.06 -12.96 -12.90
N LEU A 216 1.33 -13.98 -12.44
CA LEU A 216 1.94 -15.23 -11.94
C LEU A 216 2.60 -16.05 -13.06
N ASP A 217 2.02 -16.06 -14.26
CA ASP A 217 2.57 -16.75 -15.44
C ASP A 217 3.92 -16.15 -15.88
N LYS A 218 4.13 -14.85 -15.63
CA LYS A 218 5.39 -14.14 -15.86
C LYS A 218 6.40 -14.26 -14.69
N ALA A 219 5.94 -14.71 -13.53
CA ALA A 219 6.77 -14.84 -12.33
C ALA A 219 7.52 -16.18 -12.30
N VAL A 220 8.55 -16.24 -11.46
CA VAL A 220 9.29 -17.45 -11.16
C VAL A 220 8.90 -17.95 -9.76
N ALA A 221 8.40 -19.17 -9.67
CA ALA A 221 8.07 -19.79 -8.38
C ALA A 221 9.36 -20.14 -7.61
N LEU A 222 9.47 -19.64 -6.38
CA LEU A 222 10.56 -19.96 -5.45
C LEU A 222 10.20 -21.11 -4.51
N THR A 223 8.91 -21.34 -4.30
CA THR A 223 8.45 -22.46 -3.48
C THR A 223 8.61 -23.77 -4.27
N PRO A 224 9.30 -24.78 -3.74
CA PRO A 224 9.46 -26.06 -4.42
C PRO A 224 8.12 -26.69 -4.78
N ALA A 225 8.09 -27.45 -5.86
CA ALA A 225 6.92 -28.24 -6.23
C ALA A 225 6.52 -29.22 -5.12
N GLU A 226 5.25 -29.62 -5.09
CA GLU A 226 4.80 -30.65 -4.15
C GLU A 226 5.49 -31.99 -4.46
N PRO A 227 5.86 -32.76 -3.43
CA PRO A 227 6.37 -34.11 -3.63
C PRO A 227 5.36 -34.99 -4.39
N LEU A 228 5.84 -35.73 -5.38
CA LEU A 228 4.99 -36.50 -6.30
C LEU A 228 4.16 -37.62 -5.64
N ASN A 229 4.56 -38.11 -4.45
CA ASN A 229 3.95 -39.27 -3.79
C ASN A 229 3.60 -39.00 -2.32
N LEU A 230 2.82 -37.98 -2.04
CA LEU A 230 2.32 -37.75 -0.69
C LEU A 230 1.20 -38.73 -0.34
N PRO A 231 1.24 -39.37 0.85
CA PRO A 231 0.11 -40.14 1.37
C PRO A 231 -1.16 -39.29 1.42
N LYS A 232 -2.32 -39.87 1.09
CA LYS A 232 -3.60 -39.15 1.03
C LYS A 232 -3.95 -38.36 2.30
N HIS A 233 -3.58 -38.87 3.48
CA HIS A 233 -3.84 -38.20 4.75
C HIS A 233 -2.96 -36.96 5.00
N LEU A 234 -1.89 -36.77 4.20
CA LEU A 234 -1.04 -35.60 4.22
C LEU A 234 -1.39 -34.59 3.11
N ILE A 235 -2.48 -34.81 2.38
CA ILE A 235 -2.96 -33.93 1.34
C ILE A 235 -4.23 -33.23 1.83
N ARG A 236 -4.25 -31.90 1.78
CA ARG A 236 -5.41 -31.08 2.09
C ARG A 236 -6.45 -31.11 0.96
N ALA A 237 -7.66 -30.60 1.23
CA ALA A 237 -8.72 -30.50 0.24
C ALA A 237 -8.35 -29.67 -1.01
N ASP A 238 -7.38 -28.75 -0.91
CA ASP A 238 -6.85 -27.95 -2.02
C ASP A 238 -5.71 -28.67 -2.79
N GLY A 239 -5.43 -29.94 -2.48
CA GLY A 239 -4.43 -30.76 -3.16
C GLY A 239 -2.97 -30.53 -2.70
N LYS A 240 -2.75 -29.66 -1.71
CA LYS A 240 -1.41 -29.36 -1.18
C LYS A 240 -1.09 -30.13 0.09
N ALA A 241 0.17 -30.25 0.41
CA ALA A 241 0.64 -30.90 1.64
C ALA A 241 0.12 -30.18 2.90
N VAL A 242 -0.22 -30.94 3.96
CA VAL A 242 -0.76 -30.38 5.21
C VAL A 242 0.26 -29.53 5.98
N ASP A 243 1.55 -29.71 5.77
CA ASP A 243 2.63 -28.90 6.33
C ASP A 243 2.84 -27.56 5.60
N ARG A 244 2.25 -27.39 4.43
CA ARG A 244 2.28 -26.13 3.70
C ARG A 244 1.13 -25.22 4.13
N ARG A 245 1.47 -24.03 4.56
CA ARG A 245 0.46 -23.03 4.90
C ARG A 245 -0.23 -22.52 3.65
N LEU A 246 -1.53 -22.26 3.77
CA LEU A 246 -2.32 -21.64 2.70
C LEU A 246 -1.75 -20.27 2.34
N GLY A 247 -1.47 -20.04 1.06
CA GLY A 247 -0.95 -18.77 0.54
C GLY A 247 0.50 -18.46 0.90
N SER A 248 1.27 -19.47 1.34
CA SER A 248 2.70 -19.31 1.66
C SER A 248 3.63 -19.36 0.44
N GLU A 249 3.09 -19.61 -0.75
CA GLU A 249 3.87 -19.66 -1.98
C GLU A 249 4.58 -18.33 -2.22
N LYS A 250 5.86 -18.45 -2.60
CA LYS A 250 6.72 -17.31 -2.90
C LYS A 250 7.10 -17.32 -4.37
N TYR A 251 7.14 -16.13 -4.92
CA TYR A 251 7.48 -15.87 -6.31
C TYR A 251 8.49 -14.73 -6.39
N THR A 252 9.24 -14.67 -7.48
CA THR A 252 10.11 -13.58 -7.86
C THR A 252 9.99 -13.32 -9.35
N THR A 253 10.83 -12.46 -9.92
CA THR A 253 10.91 -12.24 -11.37
C THR A 253 12.29 -12.61 -11.88
N LYS A 254 12.39 -12.93 -13.18
CA LYS A 254 13.67 -13.19 -13.84
C LYS A 254 14.64 -12.00 -13.73
N SER A 255 14.10 -10.78 -13.74
CA SER A 255 14.92 -9.56 -13.60
C SER A 255 15.57 -9.45 -12.21
N ILE A 256 14.87 -9.84 -11.15
CA ILE A 256 15.46 -9.86 -9.80
C ILE A 256 16.54 -10.94 -9.69
N LEU A 257 16.27 -12.16 -10.18
CA LEU A 257 17.28 -13.21 -10.18
C LEU A 257 18.54 -12.80 -10.95
N ALA A 258 18.38 -12.21 -12.13
CA ALA A 258 19.50 -11.68 -12.91
C ALA A 258 20.26 -10.56 -12.17
N ALA A 259 19.55 -9.69 -11.43
CA ALA A 259 20.19 -8.65 -10.62
C ALA A 259 20.97 -9.25 -9.43
N GLU A 260 20.44 -10.28 -8.79
CA GLU A 260 21.13 -11.02 -7.72
C GLU A 260 22.39 -11.73 -8.26
N ASP A 261 22.30 -12.40 -9.42
CA ASP A 261 23.43 -13.02 -10.08
C ASP A 261 24.51 -11.99 -10.46
N ASN A 262 24.12 -10.85 -11.03
CA ASN A 262 25.05 -9.76 -11.36
C ASN A 262 25.72 -9.20 -10.09
N ALA A 263 24.99 -9.09 -8.99
CA ALA A 263 25.56 -8.63 -7.72
C ALA A 263 26.60 -9.63 -7.16
N VAL A 264 26.31 -10.92 -7.26
CA VAL A 264 27.27 -11.98 -6.87
C VAL A 264 28.52 -11.95 -7.76
N GLN A 265 28.34 -11.82 -9.08
CA GLN A 265 29.47 -11.70 -10.01
C GLN A 265 30.32 -10.46 -9.72
N ALA A 266 29.70 -9.31 -9.49
CA ALA A 266 30.41 -8.07 -9.18
C ALA A 266 31.25 -8.15 -7.89
N VAL A 267 30.86 -9.02 -6.93
CA VAL A 267 31.65 -9.26 -5.70
C VAL A 267 32.77 -10.26 -5.94
N THR A 268 32.60 -11.20 -6.87
CA THR A 268 33.58 -12.27 -7.14
C THR A 268 34.61 -11.88 -8.20
N GLU A 269 34.27 -10.94 -9.08
CA GLU A 269 35.23 -10.43 -10.08
C GLU A 269 36.07 -9.30 -9.47
N PRO A 270 37.43 -9.38 -9.58
CA PRO A 270 38.28 -8.29 -9.13
C PRO A 270 38.05 -7.06 -9.99
N VAL A 271 37.42 -6.05 -9.41
CA VAL A 271 37.21 -4.76 -10.11
C VAL A 271 38.51 -3.98 -10.06
N ALA A 272 39.11 -3.78 -11.22
CA ALA A 272 40.33 -2.97 -11.38
C ALA A 272 40.08 -1.45 -11.36
N VAL A 273 39.01 -0.99 -10.73
CA VAL A 273 38.70 0.44 -10.62
C VAL A 273 39.03 0.90 -9.20
N PHE A 274 40.21 1.51 -9.09
CA PHE A 274 40.63 2.15 -7.86
C PHE A 274 40.33 3.66 -7.96
N ALA A 275 39.65 4.21 -6.97
CA ALA A 275 39.47 5.63 -6.81
C ALA A 275 40.32 6.14 -5.65
N SER A 276 41.09 7.20 -5.85
CA SER A 276 41.83 7.82 -4.73
C SER A 276 40.84 8.30 -3.67
N ASN A 277 41.27 8.26 -2.40
CA ASN A 277 40.45 8.76 -1.28
C ASN A 277 39.97 10.19 -1.52
N THR A 278 40.75 11.02 -2.15
CA THR A 278 40.41 12.42 -2.51
C THR A 278 39.23 12.48 -3.48
N LEU A 279 39.17 11.55 -4.45
CA LEU A 279 38.05 11.47 -5.40
C LEU A 279 36.78 10.97 -4.72
N VAL A 280 36.91 9.97 -3.86
CA VAL A 280 35.79 9.43 -3.06
C VAL A 280 35.22 10.51 -2.16
N ASP A 281 36.08 11.25 -1.43
CA ASP A 281 35.65 12.33 -0.53
C ASP A 281 34.95 13.46 -1.28
N LYS A 282 35.45 13.81 -2.47
CA LYS A 282 34.81 14.80 -3.34
C LYS A 282 33.42 14.33 -3.81
N ALA A 283 33.29 13.06 -4.19
CA ALA A 283 32.02 12.49 -4.60
C ALA A 283 31.02 12.45 -3.43
N LEU A 284 31.47 12.10 -2.23
CA LEU A 284 30.65 12.09 -1.02
C LEU A 284 30.18 13.51 -0.66
N GLN A 285 31.03 14.52 -0.80
CA GLN A 285 30.66 15.91 -0.58
C GLN A 285 29.62 16.38 -1.61
N GLN A 286 29.86 16.12 -2.90
CA GLN A 286 28.90 16.44 -3.96
C GLN A 286 27.54 15.77 -3.73
N HIS A 287 27.54 14.52 -3.26
CA HIS A 287 26.31 13.82 -2.91
C HIS A 287 25.57 14.49 -1.75
N SER A 288 26.30 14.88 -0.71
CA SER A 288 25.75 15.62 0.45
C SER A 288 25.11 16.94 0.00
N ASP A 289 25.83 17.71 -0.82
CA ASP A 289 25.35 19.01 -1.31
C ASP A 289 24.10 18.87 -2.20
N ALA A 290 24.07 17.83 -3.05
CA ALA A 290 22.94 17.59 -3.96
C ALA A 290 21.69 17.03 -3.27
N LYS A 291 21.85 16.25 -2.19
CA LYS A 291 20.76 15.53 -1.52
C LYS A 291 20.33 16.16 -0.19
N GLY A 292 21.13 17.10 0.37
CA GLY A 292 20.88 17.71 1.67
C GLY A 292 21.07 16.78 2.88
N TRP A 293 21.74 15.63 2.69
CA TRP A 293 22.15 14.70 3.75
C TRP A 293 23.47 14.03 3.42
N SER A 294 24.27 13.72 4.44
CA SER A 294 25.56 13.05 4.31
C SER A 294 25.51 11.61 4.80
N LEU A 295 26.39 10.78 4.29
CA LEU A 295 26.63 9.44 4.83
C LEU A 295 27.19 9.56 6.26
N ASN A 296 26.83 8.61 7.14
CA ASN A 296 27.50 8.52 8.43
C ASN A 296 28.95 8.01 8.28
N THR A 297 29.75 8.17 9.35
CA THR A 297 31.18 7.83 9.33
C THR A 297 31.44 6.41 8.82
N GLY A 298 30.69 5.40 9.32
CA GLY A 298 30.89 4.01 8.90
C GLY A 298 30.51 3.76 7.43
N GLN A 299 29.48 4.44 6.90
CA GLN A 299 29.11 4.37 5.49
C GLN A 299 30.16 5.03 4.59
N ALA A 300 30.73 6.16 5.03
CA ALA A 300 31.78 6.83 4.29
C ALA A 300 33.10 6.02 4.30
N GLU A 301 33.44 5.38 5.43
CA GLU A 301 34.57 4.46 5.53
C GLU A 301 34.40 3.23 4.65
N LEU A 302 33.20 2.63 4.63
CA LEU A 302 32.90 1.52 3.74
C LEU A 302 33.06 1.91 2.26
N ALA A 303 32.57 3.08 1.86
CA ALA A 303 32.71 3.57 0.49
C ALA A 303 34.21 3.75 0.11
N ARG A 304 35.05 4.27 1.02
CA ARG A 304 36.50 4.36 0.79
C ARG A 304 37.15 2.98 0.68
N HIS A 305 36.73 2.06 1.55
CA HIS A 305 37.32 0.72 1.57
C HIS A 305 36.94 -0.11 0.31
N LEU A 306 35.75 0.06 -0.23
CA LEU A 306 35.30 -0.64 -1.44
C LEU A 306 35.94 -0.09 -2.73
N LEU A 307 36.49 1.13 -2.72
CA LEU A 307 37.02 1.81 -3.89
C LEU A 307 38.56 1.97 -3.86
N ASN A 308 39.22 1.56 -2.79
CA ASN A 308 40.68 1.46 -2.61
C ASN A 308 41.14 0.01 -2.69
#